data_bbcc4a043b8675f616a70f4c0fd47624
#
_entry.id   bbcc4a043b8675f616a70f4c0fd47624
#
_cell.length_a   1.000
_cell.length_b   1.000
_cell.length_c   1.000
_cell.angle_alpha   90.00
_cell.angle_beta   90.00
_cell.angle_gamma   90.00
#
_symmetry.space_group_name_H-M   'P 1'
#
loop_
_entity.id
_entity.type
_entity.pdbx_description
1 polymer ?
#
loop_
_entity_poly.entity_id
_entity_poly.type
_entity_poly.pdbx_seq_one_letter_code
_entity_poly.pdbx_strand_id
1 'polypeptide(L)'
;MKKTKDLDRLNIEVTETDRQTAEKITENKNENAMAEMTENETEDENREEATASKWQRPQNDPNVIYIQMLGGFSMTYQGQPILLGKSLSSKMLHLLMLLIYSRGEGIRRTRLLEQLYGDSDTEQAANSLRAMIFRLRKSLVAAGLPDGEYISTRGGIYMWTADHVDVELDVEIFQKQVMAALEEKDPMKEIALLEEACALYKGEFLPLMIADEWVSAANWKYQELYFKVLRELTRLLKKQNRYTELLPYCEQALSRYPYEEWQLVKLECLTAMKEYQTAVEYYEQIAQESQQEYGISMSEEMMEHYRAIRNMIQYEMNNLDEIQQHLRPDPNVFGATRCDYLTFIDIYRYIVWVLGREDTRAHLVLFTLIDREGEPLESSEQLEEVRQRLERSIIRSVRRSDLYTRYGKNQFLVLVTSTDQKGCKIAADRVCKNFHNVNRRRKIDVYYACRPAMAVNGDSLKKNMGKNVKELETQAQERAAQADWEN
;
A
#
# COMPACT_ATOMS: atom_id res chain seq x y z
N MET A 1 -29.36 -64.93 -23.18
CA MET A 1 -29.00 -64.64 -24.60
C MET A 1 -29.89 -63.56 -25.12
N LYS A 2 -29.32 -62.54 -25.78
CA LYS A 2 -29.93 -61.32 -26.38
C LYS A 2 -30.38 -60.26 -25.41
N LYS A 3 -29.46 -59.26 -25.14
CA LYS A 3 -29.67 -57.82 -25.22
C LYS A 3 -28.42 -57.12 -24.72
N THR A 4 -27.44 -57.07 -25.56
CA THR A 4 -26.27 -56.13 -25.44
C THR A 4 -25.82 -55.90 -26.89
N LYS A 5 -26.37 -54.89 -27.51
CA LYS A 5 -25.92 -54.26 -28.76
C LYS A 5 -26.96 -53.19 -29.10
N ASP A 6 -26.66 -51.98 -28.68
CA ASP A 6 -27.15 -50.72 -29.27
C ASP A 6 -26.69 -49.54 -28.38
N LEU A 7 -25.39 -49.30 -28.37
CA LEU A 7 -24.80 -48.11 -27.77
C LEU A 7 -23.47 -47.75 -28.47
N ASP A 8 -23.46 -47.93 -29.80
CA ASP A 8 -22.37 -47.39 -30.63
C ASP A 8 -23.00 -46.91 -31.93
N ARG A 9 -23.33 -45.63 -31.99
CA ARG A 9 -23.47 -44.81 -33.21
C ARG A 9 -24.15 -43.48 -32.88
N LEU A 10 -23.37 -42.54 -32.32
CA LEU A 10 -23.58 -41.12 -32.50
C LEU A 10 -22.20 -40.47 -32.69
N ASN A 11 -21.57 -40.78 -33.79
CA ASN A 11 -20.53 -39.96 -34.40
C ASN A 11 -21.25 -38.74 -34.98
N ILE A 12 -21.20 -37.63 -34.26
CA ILE A 12 -21.54 -36.33 -34.82
C ILE A 12 -20.34 -35.94 -35.67
N GLU A 13 -20.48 -36.08 -37.00
CA GLU A 13 -19.56 -35.45 -37.96
C GLU A 13 -19.66 -33.95 -37.77
N VAL A 14 -18.65 -33.35 -37.08
CA VAL A 14 -18.47 -31.92 -37.04
C VAL A 14 -18.01 -31.51 -38.44
N THR A 15 -18.89 -30.85 -39.17
CA THR A 15 -18.62 -30.41 -40.54
C THR A 15 -17.52 -29.30 -40.52
N GLU A 16 -16.75 -29.27 -41.63
CA GLU A 16 -15.68 -28.28 -41.81
C GLU A 16 -16.17 -26.83 -41.68
N THR A 17 -17.47 -26.61 -41.91
CA THR A 17 -18.18 -25.34 -41.74
C THR A 17 -18.31 -24.95 -40.26
N ASP A 18 -18.48 -25.90 -39.34
CA ASP A 18 -18.58 -25.64 -37.89
C ASP A 18 -17.23 -25.31 -37.30
N ARG A 19 -16.14 -25.89 -37.86
CA ARG A 19 -14.77 -25.52 -37.50
C ARG A 19 -14.43 -24.08 -37.95
N GLN A 20 -14.75 -23.73 -39.20
CA GLN A 20 -14.50 -22.37 -39.71
C GLN A 20 -15.33 -21.31 -38.98
N THR A 21 -16.52 -21.67 -38.51
CA THR A 21 -17.35 -20.74 -37.70
C THR A 21 -16.80 -20.57 -36.30
N ALA A 22 -16.28 -21.64 -35.68
CA ALA A 22 -15.63 -21.56 -34.35
C ALA A 22 -14.29 -20.79 -34.38
N GLU A 23 -13.49 -20.93 -35.44
CA GLU A 23 -12.25 -20.17 -35.66
C GLU A 23 -12.55 -18.68 -35.85
N LYS A 24 -13.55 -18.33 -36.66
CA LYS A 24 -13.98 -16.92 -36.85
C LYS A 24 -14.53 -16.27 -35.56
N ILE A 25 -15.24 -17.05 -34.72
CA ILE A 25 -15.72 -16.54 -33.42
C ILE A 25 -14.57 -16.32 -32.46
N THR A 26 -13.52 -17.15 -32.53
CA THR A 26 -12.33 -17.01 -31.67
C THR A 26 -11.43 -15.85 -32.13
N GLU A 27 -11.26 -15.66 -33.44
CA GLU A 27 -10.54 -14.52 -34.01
C GLU A 27 -11.25 -13.19 -33.68
N ASN A 28 -12.57 -13.09 -33.88
CA ASN A 28 -13.35 -11.90 -33.53
C ASN A 28 -13.34 -11.59 -32.01
N LYS A 29 -13.29 -12.60 -31.15
CA LYS A 29 -13.13 -12.40 -29.69
C LYS A 29 -11.75 -11.88 -29.33
N ASN A 30 -10.71 -12.35 -30.00
CA ASN A 30 -9.34 -11.89 -29.78
C ASN A 30 -9.12 -10.47 -30.35
N GLU A 31 -9.72 -10.15 -31.50
CA GLU A 31 -9.67 -8.79 -32.05
C GLU A 31 -10.44 -7.78 -31.18
N ASN A 32 -11.63 -8.15 -30.65
CA ASN A 32 -12.35 -7.29 -29.72
C ASN A 32 -11.62 -7.14 -28.37
N ALA A 33 -11.02 -8.20 -27.82
CA ALA A 33 -10.23 -8.12 -26.60
C ALA A 33 -8.96 -7.28 -26.78
N MET A 34 -8.34 -7.32 -27.96
CA MET A 34 -7.18 -6.48 -28.28
C MET A 34 -7.59 -5.02 -28.53
N ALA A 35 -8.77 -4.76 -29.11
CA ALA A 35 -9.32 -3.42 -29.27
C ALA A 35 -9.73 -2.81 -27.92
N GLU A 36 -10.34 -3.56 -27.00
CA GLU A 36 -10.65 -3.12 -25.64
C GLU A 36 -9.39 -2.86 -24.80
N MET A 37 -8.29 -3.63 -24.99
CA MET A 37 -7.02 -3.36 -24.33
C MET A 37 -6.35 -2.09 -24.87
N THR A 38 -6.41 -1.84 -26.18
CA THR A 38 -5.86 -0.61 -26.78
C THR A 38 -6.72 0.63 -26.49
N GLU A 39 -8.04 0.52 -26.39
CA GLU A 39 -8.91 1.61 -25.93
C GLU A 39 -8.69 1.94 -24.46
N ASN A 40 -8.51 0.95 -23.58
CA ASN A 40 -8.18 1.18 -22.17
C ASN A 40 -6.79 1.81 -21.98
N GLU A 41 -5.77 1.38 -22.74
CA GLU A 41 -4.44 2.01 -22.70
C GLU A 41 -4.47 3.46 -23.21
N THR A 42 -5.27 3.78 -24.24
CA THR A 42 -5.43 5.16 -24.72
C THR A 42 -6.34 6.01 -23.83
N GLU A 43 -7.29 5.42 -23.10
CA GLU A 43 -8.09 6.13 -22.09
C GLU A 43 -7.27 6.40 -20.83
N ASP A 44 -6.36 5.52 -20.41
CA ASP A 44 -5.47 5.75 -19.28
C ASP A 44 -4.37 6.77 -19.64
N GLU A 45 -3.79 6.75 -20.84
CA GLU A 45 -2.87 7.80 -21.32
C GLU A 45 -3.59 9.16 -21.45
N ASN A 46 -4.83 9.21 -21.93
CA ASN A 46 -5.63 10.43 -21.97
C ASN A 46 -6.12 10.88 -20.58
N ARG A 47 -6.29 9.97 -19.62
CA ARG A 47 -6.57 10.32 -18.22
C ARG A 47 -5.33 10.87 -17.52
N GLU A 48 -4.14 10.30 -17.77
CA GLU A 48 -2.88 10.86 -17.29
C GLU A 48 -2.59 12.24 -17.90
N GLU A 49 -2.90 12.48 -19.17
CA GLU A 49 -2.79 13.81 -19.78
C GLU A 49 -3.87 14.80 -19.30
N ALA A 50 -5.09 14.35 -19.00
CA ALA A 50 -6.16 15.22 -18.49
C ALA A 50 -5.97 15.62 -17.02
N THR A 51 -5.22 14.84 -16.23
CA THR A 51 -4.80 15.18 -14.87
C THR A 51 -3.45 15.89 -14.81
N ALA A 52 -2.71 15.92 -15.93
CA ALA A 52 -1.53 16.76 -16.08
C ALA A 52 -1.95 18.22 -15.96
N SER A 53 -1.82 18.72 -14.77
CA SER A 53 -2.14 20.01 -14.20
C SER A 53 -2.33 21.11 -15.21
N LYS A 54 -3.42 21.89 -15.06
CA LYS A 54 -3.63 23.19 -15.70
C LYS A 54 -2.50 24.21 -15.42
N TRP A 55 -1.60 23.89 -14.49
CA TRP A 55 -0.41 24.68 -14.26
C TRP A 55 0.65 24.32 -15.30
N GLN A 56 0.52 24.98 -16.46
CA GLN A 56 1.65 25.11 -17.38
C GLN A 56 2.61 26.12 -16.77
N ARG A 57 3.88 25.70 -16.58
CA ARG A 57 4.96 26.62 -16.22
C ARG A 57 4.75 27.93 -16.94
N PRO A 58 4.94 29.10 -16.28
CA PRO A 58 5.10 30.31 -17.04
C PRO A 58 6.18 30.04 -18.08
N GLN A 59 5.78 29.86 -19.33
CA GLN A 59 6.69 29.53 -20.39
C GLN A 59 7.56 30.75 -20.63
N ASN A 60 8.85 30.58 -20.36
CA ASN A 60 9.93 31.30 -21.01
C ASN A 60 10.14 32.76 -20.62
N ASP A 61 10.61 33.01 -19.42
CA ASP A 61 11.68 33.97 -19.38
C ASP A 61 12.96 33.24 -19.84
N PRO A 62 13.52 33.56 -21.02
CA PRO A 62 14.66 32.87 -21.55
C PRO A 62 15.93 33.03 -20.67
N ASN A 63 15.85 33.85 -19.65
CA ASN A 63 16.99 34.14 -18.76
C ASN A 63 16.83 33.54 -17.35
N VAL A 64 15.94 32.56 -17.16
CA VAL A 64 15.70 31.91 -15.86
C VAL A 64 16.28 30.50 -15.83
N ILE A 65 17.06 30.18 -14.81
CA ILE A 65 17.47 28.82 -14.47
C ILE A 65 16.38 28.23 -13.58
N TYR A 66 15.64 27.24 -14.05
CA TYR A 66 14.69 26.51 -13.24
C TYR A 66 15.36 25.26 -12.66
N ILE A 67 15.22 25.07 -11.33
CA ILE A 67 15.81 23.95 -10.59
C ILE A 67 14.72 23.20 -9.87
N GLN A 68 14.58 21.92 -10.19
CA GLN A 68 13.68 21.00 -9.53
C GLN A 68 14.43 20.20 -8.48
N MET A 69 13.82 20.05 -7.29
CA MET A 69 14.29 19.22 -6.17
C MET A 69 13.20 18.29 -5.63
N LEU A 70 11.92 18.56 -5.91
CA LEU A 70 10.78 17.72 -5.56
C LEU A 70 10.59 16.62 -6.61
N GLY A 71 10.65 15.35 -6.19
CA GLY A 71 10.58 14.20 -7.10
C GLY A 71 11.89 13.87 -7.81
N GLY A 72 12.98 14.58 -7.47
CA GLY A 72 14.31 14.37 -8.05
C GLY A 72 14.99 15.67 -8.43
N PHE A 73 16.29 15.59 -8.77
CA PHE A 73 17.09 16.77 -9.12
C PHE A 73 17.17 16.95 -10.65
N SER A 74 16.75 18.11 -11.13
CA SER A 74 16.98 18.53 -12.50
C SER A 74 17.18 20.04 -12.60
N MET A 75 17.87 20.49 -13.64
CA MET A 75 18.06 21.90 -13.96
C MET A 75 17.71 22.13 -15.43
N THR A 76 17.03 23.22 -15.73
CA THR A 76 16.74 23.65 -17.10
C THR A 76 17.08 25.13 -17.26
N TYR A 77 17.59 25.51 -18.45
CA TYR A 77 17.84 26.87 -18.84
C TYR A 77 17.36 27.07 -20.28
N GLN A 78 16.64 28.12 -20.57
CA GLN A 78 16.02 28.38 -21.90
C GLN A 78 15.19 27.19 -22.41
N GLY A 79 14.50 26.48 -21.50
CA GLY A 79 13.73 25.29 -21.85
C GLY A 79 14.55 24.04 -22.19
N GLN A 80 15.89 24.12 -22.14
CA GLN A 80 16.78 23.00 -22.41
C GLN A 80 17.30 22.39 -21.09
N PRO A 81 17.35 21.07 -20.97
CA PRO A 81 17.90 20.42 -19.77
C PRO A 81 19.40 20.66 -19.67
N ILE A 82 19.86 21.11 -18.51
CA ILE A 82 21.27 21.20 -18.18
C ILE A 82 21.77 19.84 -17.75
N LEU A 83 22.41 19.15 -18.68
CA LEU A 83 22.96 17.81 -18.44
C LEU A 83 24.29 17.92 -17.73
N LEU A 84 24.27 17.84 -16.40
CA LEU A 84 25.48 17.84 -15.57
C LEU A 84 26.29 16.53 -15.74
N GLY A 85 25.78 15.62 -16.51
CA GLY A 85 26.42 14.50 -17.18
C GLY A 85 27.17 13.51 -16.27
N LYS A 86 27.77 12.50 -16.92
CA LYS A 86 28.71 11.54 -16.32
C LYS A 86 30.01 12.22 -15.76
N SER A 87 30.14 13.53 -15.94
CA SER A 87 31.34 14.30 -15.52
C SER A 87 31.29 14.73 -14.05
N LEU A 88 30.12 14.75 -13.40
CA LEU A 88 30.02 15.04 -11.98
C LEU A 88 30.09 13.76 -11.16
N SER A 89 31.05 13.68 -10.25
CA SER A 89 31.03 12.65 -9.22
C SER A 89 29.80 12.87 -8.30
N SER A 90 29.31 11.80 -7.65
CA SER A 90 28.20 11.90 -6.69
C SER A 90 28.42 12.97 -5.62
N LYS A 91 29.67 13.15 -5.13
CA LYS A 91 30.05 14.21 -4.19
C LYS A 91 29.96 15.62 -4.78
N MET A 92 30.24 15.82 -6.07
CA MET A 92 30.08 17.12 -6.72
C MET A 92 28.60 17.48 -6.89
N LEU A 93 27.78 16.51 -7.22
CA LEU A 93 26.33 16.69 -7.30
C LEU A 93 25.73 17.00 -5.93
N HIS A 94 26.16 16.29 -4.90
CA HIS A 94 25.79 16.56 -3.51
C HIS A 94 26.15 17.98 -3.10
N LEU A 95 27.41 18.43 -3.35
CA LEU A 95 27.85 19.79 -3.10
C LEU A 95 26.99 20.83 -3.84
N LEU A 96 26.67 20.59 -5.10
CA LEU A 96 25.83 21.48 -5.90
C LEU A 96 24.43 21.62 -5.30
N MET A 97 23.75 20.52 -5.00
CA MET A 97 22.41 20.53 -4.42
C MET A 97 22.37 21.24 -3.06
N LEU A 98 23.37 20.98 -2.22
CA LEU A 98 23.49 21.61 -0.91
C LEU A 98 23.71 23.12 -1.01
N LEU A 99 24.56 23.61 -1.95
CA LEU A 99 24.77 25.03 -2.19
C LEU A 99 23.52 25.73 -2.76
N ILE A 100 22.81 25.08 -3.68
CA ILE A 100 21.58 25.62 -4.25
C ILE A 100 20.48 25.71 -3.19
N TYR A 101 20.29 24.66 -2.39
CA TYR A 101 19.27 24.65 -1.34
C TYR A 101 19.50 25.72 -0.26
N SER A 102 20.78 26.01 0.03
CA SER A 102 21.19 27.02 1.02
C SER A 102 21.52 28.39 0.38
N ARG A 103 21.02 28.67 -0.81
CA ARG A 103 21.44 29.87 -1.60
C ARG A 103 21.29 31.20 -0.88
N GLY A 104 20.27 31.34 -0.02
CA GLY A 104 20.04 32.62 0.72
C GLY A 104 21.03 32.89 1.85
N GLU A 105 21.45 31.84 2.55
CA GLU A 105 22.26 31.96 3.77
C GLU A 105 23.73 31.58 3.54
N GLY A 106 24.01 30.75 2.56
CA GLY A 106 25.30 30.12 2.31
C GLY A 106 25.64 29.06 3.36
N ILE A 107 26.76 28.39 3.17
CA ILE A 107 27.19 27.29 4.04
C ILE A 107 28.64 27.53 4.50
N ARG A 108 28.88 27.39 5.77
CA ARG A 108 30.24 27.45 6.33
C ARG A 108 31.09 26.29 5.86
N ARG A 109 32.38 26.54 5.62
CA ARG A 109 33.34 25.53 5.18
C ARG A 109 33.34 24.29 6.07
N THR A 110 33.31 24.47 7.38
CA THR A 110 33.29 23.37 8.36
C THR A 110 32.10 22.44 8.11
N ARG A 111 30.88 22.99 7.95
CA ARG A 111 29.68 22.23 7.69
C ARG A 111 29.69 21.53 6.34
N LEU A 112 30.26 22.14 5.29
CA LEU A 112 30.46 21.49 3.99
C LEU A 112 31.41 20.30 4.08
N LEU A 113 32.49 20.45 4.85
CA LEU A 113 33.45 19.36 5.05
C LEU A 113 32.79 18.19 5.81
N GLU A 114 32.08 18.50 6.89
CA GLU A 114 31.30 17.51 7.66
C GLU A 114 30.32 16.74 6.77
N GLN A 115 29.49 17.42 5.99
CA GLN A 115 28.51 16.80 5.11
C GLN A 115 29.12 15.96 3.96
N LEU A 116 30.25 16.36 3.43
CA LEU A 116 30.88 15.69 2.28
C LEU A 116 31.90 14.61 2.67
N TYR A 117 32.53 14.75 3.85
CA TYR A 117 33.65 13.90 4.26
C TYR A 117 33.51 13.33 5.68
N GLY A 118 32.40 13.63 6.39
CA GLY A 118 32.22 13.25 7.80
C GLY A 118 33.21 13.99 8.71
N ASP A 119 33.51 13.41 9.87
CA ASP A 119 34.41 14.02 10.88
C ASP A 119 35.88 14.17 10.46
N SER A 120 36.20 13.94 9.20
CA SER A 120 37.57 14.10 8.69
C SER A 120 37.88 15.57 8.41
N ASP A 121 38.17 16.33 9.44
CA ASP A 121 38.70 17.71 9.31
C ASP A 121 40.20 17.67 9.03
N THR A 122 40.57 17.20 7.85
CA THR A 122 41.93 17.14 7.36
C THR A 122 42.19 18.26 6.37
N GLU A 123 43.42 18.79 6.37
CA GLU A 123 43.88 19.77 5.37
C GLU A 123 43.68 19.23 3.95
N GLN A 124 43.74 17.91 3.80
CA GLN A 124 43.48 17.21 2.54
C GLN A 124 42.02 17.32 2.10
N ALA A 125 41.03 17.22 3.02
CA ALA A 125 39.60 17.39 2.73
C ALA A 125 39.34 18.86 2.29
N ALA A 126 39.97 19.83 2.91
CA ALA A 126 39.85 21.23 2.54
C ALA A 126 40.42 21.53 1.13
N ASN A 127 41.54 20.93 0.76
CA ASN A 127 42.12 21.06 -0.58
C ASN A 127 41.23 20.34 -1.63
N SER A 128 40.68 19.18 -1.30
CA SER A 128 39.73 18.46 -2.13
C SER A 128 38.45 19.26 -2.40
N LEU A 129 37.91 19.95 -1.37
CA LEU A 129 36.75 20.83 -1.52
C LEU A 129 37.04 21.99 -2.48
N ARG A 130 38.19 22.67 -2.34
CA ARG A 130 38.59 23.77 -3.26
C ARG A 130 38.69 23.28 -4.70
N ALA A 131 39.33 22.14 -4.93
CA ALA A 131 39.48 21.54 -6.25
C ALA A 131 38.09 21.13 -6.82
N MET A 132 37.19 20.64 -5.98
CA MET A 132 35.82 20.26 -6.37
C MET A 132 35.01 21.49 -6.79
N ILE A 133 35.07 22.58 -6.05
CA ILE A 133 34.37 23.85 -6.38
C ILE A 133 34.91 24.42 -7.70
N PHE A 134 36.23 24.40 -7.90
CA PHE A 134 36.80 24.85 -9.15
C PHE A 134 36.30 24.04 -10.35
N ARG A 135 36.25 22.72 -10.21
CA ARG A 135 35.71 21.84 -11.27
C ARG A 135 34.23 22.05 -11.49
N LEU A 136 33.45 22.22 -10.41
CA LEU A 136 32.01 22.43 -10.47
C LEU A 136 31.66 23.72 -11.23
N ARG A 137 32.35 24.84 -10.95
CA ARG A 137 32.18 26.11 -11.70
C ARG A 137 32.39 25.92 -13.21
N LYS A 138 33.42 25.20 -13.61
CA LYS A 138 33.70 24.89 -15.04
C LYS A 138 32.64 23.98 -15.64
N SER A 139 32.18 22.99 -14.88
CA SER A 139 31.19 22.03 -15.38
C SER A 139 29.82 22.66 -15.60
N LEU A 140 29.43 23.65 -14.80
CA LEU A 140 28.16 24.38 -14.96
C LEU A 140 28.10 25.15 -16.29
N VAL A 141 29.14 25.92 -16.60
CA VAL A 141 29.23 26.64 -17.86
C VAL A 141 29.36 25.68 -19.05
N ALA A 142 30.17 24.62 -18.91
CA ALA A 142 30.31 23.60 -19.94
C ALA A 142 29.02 22.82 -20.23
N ALA A 143 28.11 22.73 -19.24
CA ALA A 143 26.81 22.08 -19.38
C ALA A 143 25.74 22.97 -20.04
N GLY A 144 26.05 24.24 -20.37
CA GLY A 144 25.16 25.13 -21.09
C GLY A 144 24.61 26.31 -20.27
N LEU A 145 25.05 26.49 -19.02
CA LEU A 145 24.73 27.70 -18.29
C LEU A 145 25.52 28.90 -18.84
N PRO A 146 24.95 30.14 -18.76
CA PRO A 146 25.65 31.36 -19.20
C PRO A 146 26.98 31.54 -18.46
N ASP A 147 27.91 32.25 -19.10
CA ASP A 147 29.16 32.63 -18.46
C ASP A 147 28.91 33.51 -17.24
N GLY A 148 29.47 33.13 -16.09
CA GLY A 148 29.28 33.87 -14.86
C GLY A 148 29.80 33.16 -13.60
N GLU A 149 29.74 33.83 -12.47
CA GLU A 149 30.10 33.24 -11.18
C GLU A 149 28.85 32.62 -10.52
N TYR A 150 28.83 31.31 -10.37
CA TYR A 150 27.74 30.56 -9.73
C TYR A 150 28.00 30.17 -8.27
N ILE A 151 29.27 30.25 -7.83
CA ILE A 151 29.65 29.90 -6.47
C ILE A 151 30.64 30.94 -5.99
N SER A 152 30.26 31.72 -5.02
CA SER A 152 31.17 32.69 -4.36
C SER A 152 31.67 32.16 -3.02
N THR A 153 32.80 32.73 -2.55
CA THR A 153 33.37 32.39 -1.23
C THR A 153 33.77 33.69 -0.52
N ARG A 154 33.09 33.97 0.59
CA ARG A 154 33.39 35.14 1.40
C ARG A 154 33.48 34.75 2.88
N GLY A 155 34.60 35.07 3.55
CA GLY A 155 34.76 34.81 4.98
C GLY A 155 34.61 33.32 5.37
N GLY A 156 34.97 32.39 4.49
CA GLY A 156 34.82 30.96 4.75
C GLY A 156 33.38 30.42 4.59
N ILE A 157 32.48 31.25 4.06
CA ILE A 157 31.13 30.85 3.69
C ILE A 157 31.08 30.66 2.17
N TYR A 158 30.54 29.54 1.73
CA TYR A 158 30.28 29.25 0.32
C TYR A 158 28.81 29.50 0.02
N MET A 159 28.54 30.21 -1.06
CA MET A 159 27.20 30.62 -1.45
C MET A 159 26.97 30.31 -2.94
N TRP A 160 25.79 29.84 -3.27
CA TRP A 160 25.31 29.90 -4.64
C TRP A 160 24.99 31.35 -4.99
N THR A 161 25.61 31.84 -6.03
CA THR A 161 25.40 33.19 -6.56
C THR A 161 25.17 33.11 -8.05
N ALA A 162 24.07 33.61 -8.53
CA ALA A 162 23.75 33.64 -9.95
C ALA A 162 23.21 35.03 -10.31
N ASP A 163 23.92 36.09 -9.85
CA ASP A 163 23.44 37.46 -9.92
C ASP A 163 23.23 37.98 -11.35
N HIS A 164 23.73 37.24 -12.33
CA HIS A 164 23.62 37.57 -13.77
C HIS A 164 22.46 36.85 -14.48
N VAL A 165 21.76 35.94 -13.79
CA VAL A 165 20.62 35.18 -14.30
C VAL A 165 19.64 34.86 -13.16
N ASP A 166 18.35 34.94 -13.46
CA ASP A 166 17.33 34.61 -12.46
C ASP A 166 17.29 33.11 -12.20
N VAL A 167 17.04 32.73 -10.95
CA VAL A 167 16.98 31.32 -10.51
C VAL A 167 15.69 31.05 -9.78
N GLU A 168 14.93 30.11 -10.27
CA GLU A 168 13.71 29.62 -9.64
C GLU A 168 13.91 28.20 -9.10
N LEU A 169 13.60 27.99 -7.81
CA LEU A 169 13.56 26.68 -7.18
C LEU A 169 12.11 26.25 -6.98
N ASP A 170 11.80 25.03 -7.40
CA ASP A 170 10.48 24.43 -7.20
C ASP A 170 10.05 24.42 -5.72
N VAL A 171 10.96 24.12 -4.81
CA VAL A 171 10.70 24.12 -3.34
C VAL A 171 10.33 25.50 -2.81
N GLU A 172 10.91 26.59 -3.34
CA GLU A 172 10.57 27.95 -2.92
C GLU A 172 9.24 28.40 -3.53
N ILE A 173 9.01 28.07 -4.80
CA ILE A 173 7.73 28.33 -5.48
C ILE A 173 6.61 27.57 -4.75
N PHE A 174 6.81 26.28 -4.48
CA PHE A 174 5.86 25.47 -3.73
C PHE A 174 5.54 26.08 -2.36
N GLN A 175 6.56 26.43 -1.59
CA GLN A 175 6.38 27.02 -0.26
C GLN A 175 5.63 28.36 -0.31
N LYS A 176 5.96 29.23 -1.29
CA LYS A 176 5.27 30.49 -1.52
C LYS A 176 3.80 30.27 -1.89
N GLN A 177 3.54 29.31 -2.76
CA GLN A 177 2.19 28.97 -3.20
C GLN A 177 1.32 28.44 -2.07
N VAL A 178 1.90 27.56 -1.23
CA VAL A 178 1.22 27.05 -0.02
C VAL A 178 0.85 28.19 0.92
N MET A 179 1.77 29.12 1.17
CA MET A 179 1.50 30.27 2.05
C MET A 179 0.41 31.17 1.47
N ALA A 180 0.46 31.47 0.17
CA ALA A 180 -0.57 32.25 -0.51
C ALA A 180 -1.96 31.59 -0.44
N ALA A 181 -2.02 30.27 -0.63
CA ALA A 181 -3.26 29.52 -0.52
C ALA A 181 -3.86 29.57 0.89
N LEU A 182 -3.03 29.43 1.91
CA LEU A 182 -3.49 29.43 3.31
C LEU A 182 -3.92 30.81 3.82
N GLU A 183 -3.49 31.89 3.16
CA GLU A 183 -3.88 33.28 3.47
C GLU A 183 -5.10 33.76 2.68
N GLU A 184 -5.45 33.04 1.60
CA GLU A 184 -6.59 33.39 0.74
C GLU A 184 -7.92 33.17 1.49
N LYS A 185 -8.88 34.07 1.25
CA LYS A 185 -10.21 34.03 1.89
C LYS A 185 -11.34 33.64 0.95
N ASP A 186 -11.12 33.80 -0.34
CA ASP A 186 -12.06 33.38 -1.37
C ASP A 186 -11.89 31.88 -1.65
N PRO A 187 -12.88 31.04 -1.32
CA PRO A 187 -12.75 29.59 -1.47
C PRO A 187 -12.43 29.12 -2.89
N MET A 188 -12.86 29.86 -3.91
CA MET A 188 -12.57 29.47 -5.31
C MET A 188 -11.11 29.76 -5.68
N LYS A 189 -10.57 30.89 -5.19
CA LYS A 189 -9.16 31.22 -5.38
C LYS A 189 -8.26 30.33 -4.52
N GLU A 190 -8.68 30.07 -3.28
CA GLU A 190 -7.98 29.15 -2.39
C GLU A 190 -7.84 27.76 -3.05
N ILE A 191 -8.92 27.21 -3.61
CA ILE A 191 -8.85 25.92 -4.35
C ILE A 191 -7.85 26.01 -5.50
N ALA A 192 -7.90 27.04 -6.33
CA ALA A 192 -6.97 27.18 -7.46
C ALA A 192 -5.50 27.22 -7.01
N LEU A 193 -5.20 27.95 -5.93
CA LEU A 193 -3.85 28.04 -5.37
C LEU A 193 -3.40 26.70 -4.76
N LEU A 194 -4.31 25.95 -4.11
CA LEU A 194 -4.04 24.61 -3.56
C LEU A 194 -3.79 23.59 -4.67
N GLU A 195 -4.57 23.64 -5.76
CA GLU A 195 -4.38 22.81 -6.95
C GLU A 195 -3.01 23.06 -7.60
N GLU A 196 -2.62 24.33 -7.75
CA GLU A 196 -1.29 24.71 -8.23
C GLU A 196 -0.17 24.19 -7.31
N ALA A 197 -0.36 24.28 -5.99
CA ALA A 197 0.59 23.72 -5.02
C ALA A 197 0.70 22.19 -5.13
N CYS A 198 -0.42 21.48 -5.28
CA CYS A 198 -0.40 20.03 -5.52
C CYS A 198 0.37 19.65 -6.79
N ALA A 199 0.21 20.44 -7.86
CA ALA A 199 0.88 20.22 -9.14
C ALA A 199 2.40 20.44 -9.07
N LEU A 200 2.87 21.31 -8.17
CA LEU A 200 4.29 21.56 -7.94
C LEU A 200 4.97 20.42 -7.17
N TYR A 201 4.22 19.71 -6.30
CA TYR A 201 4.76 18.61 -5.52
C TYR A 201 4.84 17.33 -6.34
N LYS A 202 5.97 17.08 -6.97
CA LYS A 202 6.18 15.91 -7.85
C LYS A 202 6.66 14.65 -7.12
N GLY A 203 6.91 14.74 -5.83
CA GLY A 203 7.38 13.64 -5.00
C GLY A 203 8.34 14.09 -3.91
N GLU A 204 9.02 13.14 -3.31
CA GLU A 204 9.97 13.37 -2.22
C GLU A 204 11.10 14.32 -2.61
N PHE A 205 11.56 15.10 -1.64
CA PHE A 205 12.69 15.99 -1.82
C PHE A 205 13.97 15.17 -1.98
N LEU A 206 14.66 15.30 -3.12
CA LEU A 206 15.90 14.62 -3.47
C LEU A 206 15.94 13.14 -3.07
N PRO A 207 15.03 12.28 -3.59
CA PRO A 207 14.82 10.91 -3.13
C PRO A 207 16.06 10.03 -3.14
N LEU A 208 17.00 10.27 -4.07
CA LEU A 208 18.26 9.51 -4.16
C LEU A 208 19.26 9.84 -3.03
N MET A 209 18.96 10.85 -2.21
CA MET A 209 19.82 11.33 -1.12
C MET A 209 19.09 11.33 0.23
N ILE A 210 18.01 10.59 0.37
CA ILE A 210 17.18 10.56 1.58
C ILE A 210 17.94 10.11 2.84
N ALA A 211 19.07 9.42 2.67
CA ALA A 211 19.94 9.01 3.78
C ALA A 211 20.71 10.18 4.42
N ASP A 212 20.83 11.31 3.72
CA ASP A 212 21.49 12.50 4.27
C ASP A 212 20.56 13.24 5.24
N GLU A 213 21.03 13.55 6.43
CA GLU A 213 20.22 14.15 7.51
C GLU A 213 19.51 15.46 7.08
N TRP A 214 20.21 16.33 6.34
CA TRP A 214 19.61 17.57 5.87
C TRP A 214 18.53 17.34 4.79
N VAL A 215 18.67 16.30 3.97
CA VAL A 215 17.66 15.89 2.97
C VAL A 215 16.45 15.31 3.68
N SER A 216 16.66 14.41 4.64
CA SER A 216 15.57 13.83 5.42
C SER A 216 14.74 14.89 6.14
N ALA A 217 15.41 15.88 6.77
CA ALA A 217 14.74 16.99 7.46
C ALA A 217 13.95 17.88 6.48
N ALA A 218 14.52 18.19 5.31
CA ALA A 218 13.86 18.96 4.28
C ALA A 218 12.69 18.17 3.67
N ASN A 219 12.87 16.88 3.39
CA ASN A 219 11.82 16.02 2.87
C ASN A 219 10.62 15.99 3.81
N TRP A 220 10.83 15.75 5.09
CA TRP A 220 9.76 15.79 6.09
C TRP A 220 8.99 17.11 6.06
N LYS A 221 9.70 18.26 6.00
CA LYS A 221 9.08 19.58 5.91
C LYS A 221 8.16 19.73 4.68
N TYR A 222 8.65 19.33 3.50
CA TYR A 222 7.87 19.49 2.26
C TYR A 222 6.72 18.49 2.17
N GLN A 223 6.90 17.29 2.69
CA GLN A 223 5.84 16.29 2.82
C GLN A 223 4.70 16.78 3.73
N GLU A 224 5.02 17.34 4.90
CA GLU A 224 4.03 17.94 5.80
C GLU A 224 3.26 19.10 5.15
N LEU A 225 3.96 19.95 4.40
CA LEU A 225 3.31 21.02 3.64
C LEU A 225 2.38 20.47 2.57
N TYR A 226 2.79 19.44 1.86
CA TYR A 226 1.94 18.76 0.86
C TYR A 226 0.68 18.15 1.49
N PHE A 227 0.82 17.44 2.60
CA PHE A 227 -0.35 16.90 3.29
C PHE A 227 -1.28 17.97 3.82
N LYS A 228 -0.74 19.09 4.28
CA LYS A 228 -1.56 20.25 4.70
C LYS A 228 -2.36 20.80 3.53
N VAL A 229 -1.74 20.98 2.37
CA VAL A 229 -2.41 21.40 1.14
C VAL A 229 -3.52 20.43 0.74
N LEU A 230 -3.20 19.15 0.74
CA LEU A 230 -4.13 18.10 0.31
C LEU A 230 -5.33 17.97 1.27
N ARG A 231 -5.12 18.07 2.59
CA ARG A 231 -6.22 18.08 3.58
C ARG A 231 -7.13 19.29 3.39
N GLU A 232 -6.57 20.46 3.15
CA GLU A 232 -7.36 21.68 2.93
C GLU A 232 -8.14 21.63 1.60
N LEU A 233 -7.50 21.20 0.53
CA LEU A 233 -8.15 20.95 -0.77
C LEU A 233 -9.30 19.94 -0.63
N THR A 234 -9.06 18.83 0.08
CA THR A 234 -10.07 17.81 0.38
C THR A 234 -11.26 18.40 1.13
N ARG A 235 -11.01 19.20 2.15
CA ARG A 235 -12.04 19.87 2.94
C ARG A 235 -12.92 20.79 2.08
N LEU A 236 -12.30 21.58 1.22
CA LEU A 236 -13.00 22.54 0.36
C LEU A 236 -13.81 21.85 -0.74
N LEU A 237 -13.22 20.87 -1.44
CA LEU A 237 -13.89 20.14 -2.51
C LEU A 237 -15.04 19.27 -1.96
N LYS A 238 -14.88 18.61 -0.81
CA LYS A 238 -15.98 17.89 -0.13
C LYS A 238 -17.13 18.83 0.23
N LYS A 239 -16.84 20.02 0.77
CA LYS A 239 -17.86 21.03 1.10
C LYS A 239 -18.67 21.48 -0.10
N GLN A 240 -18.08 21.43 -1.30
CA GLN A 240 -18.72 21.78 -2.56
C GLN A 240 -19.29 20.58 -3.32
N ASN A 241 -19.21 19.36 -2.77
CA ASN A 241 -19.59 18.09 -3.42
C ASN A 241 -18.85 17.82 -4.75
N ARG A 242 -17.62 18.33 -4.92
CA ARG A 242 -16.79 18.16 -6.12
C ARG A 242 -15.91 16.93 -6.03
N TYR A 243 -16.51 15.77 -5.79
CA TYR A 243 -15.78 14.51 -5.55
C TYR A 243 -15.05 13.98 -6.78
N THR A 244 -15.59 14.20 -7.98
CA THR A 244 -14.93 13.84 -9.26
C THR A 244 -13.61 14.57 -9.47
N GLU A 245 -13.51 15.80 -8.96
CA GLU A 245 -12.28 16.59 -9.06
C GLU A 245 -11.31 16.26 -7.91
N LEU A 246 -11.82 15.77 -6.76
CA LEU A 246 -11.00 15.36 -5.63
C LEU A 246 -10.30 14.01 -5.88
N LEU A 247 -10.96 13.08 -6.56
CA LEU A 247 -10.47 11.70 -6.74
C LEU A 247 -9.05 11.64 -7.34
N PRO A 248 -8.69 12.36 -8.41
CA PRO A 248 -7.34 12.34 -8.97
C PRO A 248 -6.25 12.78 -7.97
N TYR A 249 -6.53 13.76 -7.11
CA TYR A 249 -5.58 14.19 -6.08
C TYR A 249 -5.35 13.11 -5.02
N CYS A 250 -6.42 12.38 -4.64
CA CYS A 250 -6.30 11.23 -3.74
C CYS A 250 -5.47 10.11 -4.37
N GLU A 251 -5.70 9.79 -5.63
CA GLU A 251 -4.97 8.75 -6.36
C GLU A 251 -3.49 9.10 -6.51
N GLN A 252 -3.19 10.36 -6.83
CA GLN A 252 -1.82 10.86 -6.86
C GLN A 252 -1.14 10.77 -5.49
N ALA A 253 -1.87 11.07 -4.40
CA ALA A 253 -1.34 10.94 -3.05
C ALA A 253 -1.09 9.47 -2.69
N LEU A 254 -2.03 8.57 -3.00
CA LEU A 254 -1.93 7.14 -2.73
C LEU A 254 -0.80 6.47 -3.50
N SER A 255 -0.52 6.90 -4.73
CA SER A 255 0.59 6.34 -5.52
C SER A 255 1.97 6.58 -4.88
N ARG A 256 2.08 7.62 -4.03
CA ARG A 256 3.32 7.97 -3.31
C ARG A 256 3.29 7.56 -1.84
N TYR A 257 2.14 7.72 -1.21
CA TYR A 257 1.93 7.57 0.24
C TYR A 257 0.63 6.79 0.48
N PRO A 258 0.68 5.46 0.54
CA PRO A 258 -0.50 4.62 0.70
C PRO A 258 -1.03 4.63 2.14
N TYR A 259 -1.24 5.83 2.71
CA TYR A 259 -1.74 6.00 4.06
C TYR A 259 -3.26 5.86 4.12
N GLU A 260 -3.76 5.28 5.20
CA GLU A 260 -5.19 5.01 5.41
C GLU A 260 -6.05 6.28 5.30
N GLU A 261 -5.52 7.45 5.68
CA GLU A 261 -6.19 8.74 5.52
C GLU A 261 -6.65 8.98 4.06
N TRP A 262 -5.78 8.71 3.08
CA TRP A 262 -6.09 8.91 1.66
C TRP A 262 -6.93 7.78 1.08
N GLN A 263 -6.77 6.56 1.59
CA GLN A 263 -7.62 5.42 1.25
C GLN A 263 -9.07 5.70 1.64
N LEU A 264 -9.30 6.26 2.84
CA LEU A 264 -10.61 6.65 3.31
C LEU A 264 -11.23 7.75 2.42
N VAL A 265 -10.45 8.79 2.08
CA VAL A 265 -10.93 9.87 1.18
C VAL A 265 -11.30 9.33 -0.21
N LYS A 266 -10.53 8.39 -0.77
CA LYS A 266 -10.89 7.73 -2.04
C LYS A 266 -12.21 6.95 -1.91
N LEU A 267 -12.38 6.20 -0.83
CA LEU A 267 -13.60 5.44 -0.57
C LEU A 267 -14.82 6.36 -0.46
N GLU A 268 -14.68 7.51 0.21
CA GLU A 268 -15.73 8.53 0.30
C GLU A 268 -16.06 9.16 -1.08
N CYS A 269 -15.05 9.43 -1.91
CA CYS A 269 -15.25 9.92 -3.28
C CYS A 269 -16.07 8.93 -4.10
N LEU A 270 -15.66 7.67 -4.16
CA LEU A 270 -16.37 6.61 -4.89
C LEU A 270 -17.83 6.46 -4.39
N THR A 271 -18.02 6.52 -3.07
CA THR A 271 -19.36 6.45 -2.46
C THR A 271 -20.24 7.64 -2.87
N ALA A 272 -19.70 8.86 -2.83
CA ALA A 272 -20.42 10.07 -3.20
C ALA A 272 -20.76 10.11 -4.71
N MET A 273 -19.92 9.51 -5.56
CA MET A 273 -20.16 9.32 -6.99
C MET A 273 -21.13 8.16 -7.28
N LYS A 274 -21.56 7.42 -6.25
CA LYS A 274 -22.41 6.23 -6.33
C LYS A 274 -21.76 5.01 -7.01
N GLU A 275 -20.46 4.99 -7.08
CA GLU A 275 -19.67 3.87 -7.59
C GLU A 275 -19.46 2.82 -6.49
N TYR A 276 -20.57 2.30 -5.96
CA TYR A 276 -20.57 1.43 -4.77
C TYR A 276 -19.82 0.11 -5.00
N GLN A 277 -19.94 -0.47 -6.19
CA GLN A 277 -19.24 -1.72 -6.52
C GLN A 277 -17.73 -1.51 -6.52
N THR A 278 -17.25 -0.47 -7.20
CA THR A 278 -15.83 -0.08 -7.25
C THR A 278 -15.30 0.22 -5.83
N ALA A 279 -16.11 0.88 -5.01
CA ALA A 279 -15.74 1.18 -3.62
C ALA A 279 -15.57 -0.09 -2.76
N VAL A 280 -16.44 -1.10 -2.94
CA VAL A 280 -16.33 -2.39 -2.26
C VAL A 280 -15.07 -3.13 -2.70
N GLU A 281 -14.85 -3.26 -4.01
CA GLU A 281 -13.68 -3.93 -4.58
C GLU A 281 -12.38 -3.29 -4.10
N TYR A 282 -12.33 -1.95 -4.11
CA TYR A 282 -11.19 -1.19 -3.59
C TYR A 282 -10.92 -1.48 -2.11
N TYR A 283 -11.97 -1.45 -1.26
CA TYR A 283 -11.81 -1.75 0.16
C TYR A 283 -11.29 -3.19 0.37
N GLU A 284 -11.86 -4.17 -0.32
CA GLU A 284 -11.46 -5.58 -0.20
C GLU A 284 -10.01 -5.78 -0.62
N GLN A 285 -9.57 -5.11 -1.67
CA GLN A 285 -8.18 -5.12 -2.12
C GLN A 285 -7.24 -4.59 -1.04
N ILE A 286 -7.45 -3.35 -0.55
CA ILE A 286 -6.55 -2.73 0.44
C ILE A 286 -6.57 -3.48 1.78
N ALA A 287 -7.72 -4.02 2.19
CA ALA A 287 -7.83 -4.84 3.40
C ALA A 287 -7.03 -6.14 3.27
N GLN A 288 -7.06 -6.77 2.08
CA GLN A 288 -6.27 -7.95 1.79
C GLN A 288 -4.76 -7.64 1.78
N GLU A 289 -4.35 -6.56 1.11
CA GLU A 289 -2.95 -6.12 1.05
C GLU A 289 -2.42 -5.79 2.45
N SER A 290 -3.16 -4.98 3.24
CA SER A 290 -2.80 -4.63 4.61
C SER A 290 -2.64 -5.87 5.50
N GLN A 291 -3.55 -6.83 5.37
CA GLN A 291 -3.48 -8.08 6.12
C GLN A 291 -2.31 -8.96 5.66
N GLN A 292 -1.98 -8.98 4.37
CA GLN A 292 -0.90 -9.80 3.83
C GLN A 292 0.48 -9.24 4.15
N GLU A 293 0.69 -7.94 3.96
CA GLU A 293 1.99 -7.31 4.11
C GLU A 293 2.31 -6.97 5.57
N TYR A 294 1.34 -6.41 6.28
CA TYR A 294 1.57 -5.86 7.63
C TYR A 294 0.91 -6.68 8.74
N GLY A 295 -0.03 -7.58 8.41
CA GLY A 295 -0.81 -8.33 9.39
C GLY A 295 -1.73 -7.44 10.23
N ILE A 296 -2.10 -6.28 9.72
CA ILE A 296 -2.92 -5.27 10.39
C ILE A 296 -4.31 -5.28 9.77
N SER A 297 -5.35 -5.22 10.61
CA SER A 297 -6.72 -4.99 10.17
C SER A 297 -6.96 -3.51 9.91
N MET A 298 -7.87 -3.19 9.01
CA MET A 298 -8.30 -1.82 8.77
C MET A 298 -8.88 -1.18 10.04
N SER A 299 -8.86 0.16 10.11
CA SER A 299 -9.45 0.89 11.24
C SER A 299 -10.97 0.66 11.35
N GLU A 300 -11.54 0.90 12.54
CA GLU A 300 -12.99 0.80 12.75
C GLU A 300 -13.76 1.77 11.84
N GLU A 301 -13.23 2.98 11.62
CA GLU A 301 -13.81 3.98 10.72
C GLU A 301 -13.90 3.46 9.28
N MET A 302 -12.83 2.89 8.76
CA MET A 302 -12.78 2.30 7.43
C MET A 302 -13.76 1.12 7.29
N MET A 303 -13.87 0.30 8.34
CA MET A 303 -14.81 -0.82 8.41
C MET A 303 -16.27 -0.35 8.43
N GLU A 304 -16.58 0.74 9.14
CA GLU A 304 -17.93 1.33 9.17
C GLU A 304 -18.33 1.88 7.80
N HIS A 305 -17.43 2.56 7.10
CA HIS A 305 -17.65 3.03 5.72
C HIS A 305 -17.96 1.85 4.78
N TYR A 306 -17.18 0.79 4.84
CA TYR A 306 -17.44 -0.40 4.03
C TYR A 306 -18.81 -1.02 4.28
N ARG A 307 -19.22 -1.17 5.55
CA ARG A 307 -20.56 -1.66 5.90
C ARG A 307 -21.67 -0.76 5.35
N ALA A 308 -21.50 0.55 5.46
CA ALA A 308 -22.45 1.51 4.91
C ALA A 308 -22.58 1.40 3.39
N ILE A 309 -21.46 1.28 2.67
CA ILE A 309 -21.43 1.14 1.22
C ILE A 309 -22.14 -0.17 0.79
N ARG A 310 -21.84 -1.30 1.42
CA ARG A 310 -22.50 -2.56 1.12
C ARG A 310 -24.02 -2.51 1.27
N ASN A 311 -24.51 -1.73 2.25
CA ASN A 311 -25.95 -1.53 2.43
C ASN A 311 -26.59 -0.65 1.35
N MET A 312 -25.78 0.14 0.62
CA MET A 312 -26.25 0.98 -0.49
C MET A 312 -26.35 0.24 -1.82
N ILE A 313 -25.71 -0.91 -1.93
CA ILE A 313 -25.77 -1.73 -3.15
C ILE A 313 -27.17 -2.33 -3.24
N GLN A 314 -27.89 -1.94 -4.28
CA GLN A 314 -29.20 -2.48 -4.59
C GLN A 314 -29.05 -3.61 -5.61
N TYR A 315 -29.48 -4.79 -5.20
CA TYR A 315 -29.59 -5.92 -6.12
C TYR A 315 -30.95 -5.88 -6.80
N GLU A 316 -31.00 -5.82 -8.10
CA GLU A 316 -32.26 -5.74 -8.88
C GLU A 316 -32.97 -7.10 -9.06
N MET A 317 -32.63 -8.10 -8.25
CA MET A 317 -33.28 -9.41 -8.30
C MET A 317 -34.66 -9.37 -7.61
N ASN A 318 -35.70 -9.53 -8.40
CA ASN A 318 -37.10 -9.47 -7.93
C ASN A 318 -37.73 -10.85 -7.69
N ASN A 319 -37.05 -11.94 -8.04
CA ASN A 319 -37.55 -13.30 -7.91
C ASN A 319 -36.82 -14.05 -6.79
N LEU A 320 -37.56 -14.57 -5.82
CA LEU A 320 -37.01 -15.30 -4.67
C LEU A 320 -36.24 -16.56 -5.08
N ASP A 321 -36.67 -17.25 -6.16
CA ASP A 321 -35.98 -18.45 -6.68
C ASP A 321 -34.60 -18.10 -7.26
N GLU A 322 -34.48 -16.95 -7.97
CA GLU A 322 -33.23 -16.45 -8.50
C GLU A 322 -32.30 -16.04 -7.35
N ILE A 323 -32.83 -15.31 -6.34
CA ILE A 323 -32.08 -14.95 -5.13
C ILE A 323 -31.58 -16.20 -4.42
N GLN A 324 -32.45 -17.20 -4.23
CA GLN A 324 -32.06 -18.46 -3.59
C GLN A 324 -31.03 -19.24 -4.41
N GLN A 325 -31.11 -19.19 -5.72
CA GLN A 325 -30.12 -19.81 -6.61
C GLN A 325 -28.76 -19.12 -6.50
N HIS A 326 -28.75 -17.78 -6.42
CA HIS A 326 -27.54 -16.99 -6.23
C HIS A 326 -26.90 -17.25 -4.85
N LEU A 327 -27.71 -17.44 -3.80
CA LEU A 327 -27.25 -17.74 -2.45
C LEU A 327 -26.85 -19.22 -2.23
N ARG A 328 -26.98 -20.09 -3.23
CA ARG A 328 -26.59 -21.50 -3.08
C ARG A 328 -25.11 -21.64 -2.80
N PRO A 329 -24.73 -22.47 -1.80
CA PRO A 329 -23.33 -22.77 -1.55
C PRO A 329 -22.68 -23.41 -2.78
N ASP A 330 -21.48 -22.96 -3.15
CA ASP A 330 -20.71 -23.59 -4.22
C ASP A 330 -20.42 -25.07 -3.87
N PRO A 331 -20.88 -26.05 -4.67
CA PRO A 331 -20.66 -27.45 -4.41
C PRO A 331 -19.19 -27.87 -4.44
N ASN A 332 -18.33 -27.09 -5.11
CA ASN A 332 -16.91 -27.38 -5.31
C ASN A 332 -16.01 -26.89 -4.17
N VAL A 333 -16.55 -26.16 -3.18
CA VAL A 333 -15.77 -25.74 -2.00
C VAL A 333 -15.63 -26.90 -1.04
N PHE A 334 -14.39 -27.33 -0.81
CA PHE A 334 -14.03 -28.40 0.13
C PHE A 334 -13.35 -27.81 1.37
N GLY A 335 -13.70 -28.36 2.53
CA GLY A 335 -13.12 -27.94 3.81
C GLY A 335 -13.71 -26.64 4.36
N ALA A 336 -13.02 -25.99 5.29
CA ALA A 336 -13.47 -24.75 5.91
C ALA A 336 -13.73 -23.63 4.91
N THR A 337 -14.76 -22.84 5.18
CA THR A 337 -15.08 -21.67 4.37
C THR A 337 -14.22 -20.48 4.78
N ARG A 338 -13.49 -19.90 3.81
CA ARG A 338 -12.74 -18.66 4.03
C ARG A 338 -13.69 -17.46 4.00
N CYS A 339 -13.47 -16.51 4.89
CA CYS A 339 -14.10 -15.20 4.82
C CYS A 339 -13.08 -14.12 5.23
N ASP A 340 -13.36 -12.87 4.86
CA ASP A 340 -12.63 -11.73 5.40
C ASP A 340 -12.92 -11.54 6.90
N TYR A 341 -12.10 -10.74 7.58
CA TYR A 341 -12.21 -10.60 9.03
C TYR A 341 -13.51 -9.92 9.48
N LEU A 342 -14.07 -9.00 8.67
CA LEU A 342 -15.34 -8.34 9.00
C LEU A 342 -16.51 -9.30 8.92
N THR A 343 -16.59 -10.05 7.83
CA THR A 343 -17.58 -11.12 7.65
C THR A 343 -17.46 -12.15 8.78
N PHE A 344 -16.22 -12.47 9.18
CA PHE A 344 -15.98 -13.36 10.32
C PHE A 344 -16.57 -12.80 11.63
N ILE A 345 -16.37 -11.52 11.91
CA ILE A 345 -16.93 -10.84 13.09
C ILE A 345 -18.45 -10.92 13.08
N ASP A 346 -19.09 -10.61 11.96
CA ASP A 346 -20.55 -10.58 11.85
C ASP A 346 -21.15 -11.98 12.02
N ILE A 347 -20.55 -12.99 11.38
CA ILE A 347 -20.95 -14.38 11.54
C ILE A 347 -20.69 -14.87 12.98
N TYR A 348 -19.55 -14.52 13.58
CA TYR A 348 -19.28 -14.87 14.98
C TYR A 348 -20.33 -14.29 15.92
N ARG A 349 -20.68 -13.01 15.77
CA ARG A 349 -21.74 -12.35 16.57
C ARG A 349 -23.09 -13.03 16.38
N TYR A 350 -23.44 -13.34 15.12
CA TYR A 350 -24.67 -14.07 14.81
C TYR A 350 -24.70 -15.45 15.46
N ILE A 351 -23.62 -16.22 15.35
CA ILE A 351 -23.51 -17.54 15.98
C ILE A 351 -23.65 -17.44 17.51
N VAL A 352 -23.01 -16.46 18.15
CA VAL A 352 -23.15 -16.22 19.60
C VAL A 352 -24.60 -15.95 20.00
N TRP A 353 -25.38 -15.24 19.19
CA TRP A 353 -26.82 -15.03 19.44
C TRP A 353 -27.65 -16.32 19.24
N VAL A 354 -27.34 -17.11 18.25
CA VAL A 354 -27.98 -18.41 18.02
C VAL A 354 -27.70 -19.37 19.19
N LEU A 355 -26.44 -19.44 19.63
CA LEU A 355 -26.04 -20.28 20.77
C LEU A 355 -26.74 -19.89 22.07
N GLY A 356 -27.15 -18.65 22.24
CA GLY A 356 -27.96 -18.19 23.39
C GLY A 356 -29.40 -18.72 23.40
N ARG A 357 -29.89 -19.28 22.28
CA ARG A 357 -31.23 -19.80 22.11
C ARG A 357 -31.32 -21.32 21.95
N GLU A 358 -30.27 -21.93 21.42
CA GLU A 358 -30.22 -23.34 21.11
C GLU A 358 -29.11 -24.03 21.94
N ASP A 359 -29.28 -25.31 22.26
CA ASP A 359 -28.23 -26.09 22.97
C ASP A 359 -27.08 -26.54 22.04
N THR A 360 -26.74 -25.67 21.09
CA THR A 360 -25.61 -25.84 20.19
C THR A 360 -24.36 -25.19 20.78
N ARG A 361 -23.17 -25.67 20.41
CA ARG A 361 -21.88 -25.18 20.92
C ARG A 361 -20.97 -24.83 19.76
N ALA A 362 -20.28 -23.72 19.88
CA ALA A 362 -19.20 -23.35 18.96
C ALA A 362 -17.96 -22.92 19.74
N HIS A 363 -16.79 -23.03 19.10
CA HIS A 363 -15.51 -22.68 19.70
C HIS A 363 -14.71 -21.83 18.73
N LEU A 364 -14.02 -20.84 19.28
CA LEU A 364 -13.05 -20.02 18.58
C LEU A 364 -11.65 -20.61 18.80
N VAL A 365 -10.91 -20.83 17.73
CA VAL A 365 -9.54 -21.34 17.76
C VAL A 365 -8.62 -20.32 17.10
N LEU A 366 -7.59 -19.91 17.81
CA LEU A 366 -6.52 -19.07 17.28
C LEU A 366 -5.31 -19.96 17.02
N PHE A 367 -4.87 -20.09 15.79
CA PHE A 367 -3.61 -20.71 15.40
C PHE A 367 -2.54 -19.64 15.22
N THR A 368 -1.36 -19.87 15.79
CA THR A 368 -0.20 -18.97 15.72
C THR A 368 1.03 -19.76 15.25
N LEU A 369 1.71 -19.26 14.23
CA LEU A 369 3.02 -19.77 13.82
C LEU A 369 4.10 -19.25 14.76
N ILE A 370 4.89 -20.15 15.32
CA ILE A 370 5.96 -19.86 16.25
C ILE A 370 7.28 -20.47 15.77
N ASP A 371 8.38 -19.91 16.22
CA ASP A 371 9.71 -20.48 16.02
C ASP A 371 10.03 -21.61 17.05
N ARG A 372 11.28 -22.07 17.09
CA ARG A 372 11.72 -23.09 18.04
C ARG A 372 11.79 -22.61 19.50
N GLU A 373 11.87 -21.31 19.68
CA GLU A 373 11.98 -20.65 20.99
C GLU A 373 10.60 -20.32 21.55
N GLY A 374 9.54 -20.53 20.74
CA GLY A 374 8.15 -20.28 21.10
C GLY A 374 7.70 -18.84 20.82
N GLU A 375 8.55 -18.06 20.14
CA GLU A 375 8.25 -16.67 19.79
C GLU A 375 7.50 -16.57 18.44
N PRO A 376 6.62 -15.58 18.27
CA PRO A 376 5.95 -15.34 17.01
C PRO A 376 6.95 -15.03 15.89
N LEU A 377 6.79 -15.69 14.75
CA LEU A 377 7.67 -15.49 13.59
C LEU A 377 7.65 -14.05 13.10
N GLU A 378 8.82 -13.44 12.97
CA GLU A 378 8.98 -12.17 12.28
C GLU A 378 8.85 -12.33 10.75
N SER A 379 8.51 -11.24 10.05
CA SER A 379 8.25 -11.27 8.61
C SER A 379 9.51 -11.66 7.82
N SER A 380 9.40 -12.74 7.03
CA SER A 380 10.40 -13.20 6.06
C SER A 380 9.69 -13.77 4.83
N GLU A 381 10.38 -13.87 3.69
CA GLU A 381 9.84 -14.55 2.49
C GLU A 381 9.38 -15.98 2.78
N GLN A 382 10.05 -16.67 3.72
CA GLN A 382 9.67 -18.01 4.14
C GLN A 382 8.36 -18.06 4.92
N LEU A 383 7.92 -16.96 5.52
CA LEU A 383 6.69 -16.88 6.29
C LEU A 383 5.44 -17.09 5.42
N GLU A 384 5.42 -16.57 4.18
CA GLU A 384 4.28 -16.74 3.29
C GLU A 384 4.06 -18.21 2.90
N GLU A 385 5.13 -18.93 2.57
CA GLU A 385 5.04 -20.36 2.26
C GLU A 385 4.51 -21.19 3.45
N VAL A 386 4.96 -20.83 4.65
CA VAL A 386 4.54 -21.50 5.89
C VAL A 386 3.08 -21.15 6.23
N ARG A 387 2.65 -19.91 6.03
CA ARG A 387 1.25 -19.49 6.18
C ARG A 387 0.32 -20.26 5.25
N GLN A 388 0.65 -20.32 3.96
CA GLN A 388 -0.13 -21.08 2.97
C GLN A 388 -0.21 -22.57 3.33
N ARG A 389 0.81 -23.11 3.98
CA ARG A 389 0.80 -24.47 4.49
C ARG A 389 -0.17 -24.63 5.66
N LEU A 390 -0.15 -23.69 6.62
CA LEU A 390 -1.10 -23.69 7.73
C LEU A 390 -2.54 -23.55 7.21
N GLU A 391 -2.78 -22.64 6.30
CA GLU A 391 -4.09 -22.43 5.66
C GLU A 391 -4.59 -23.73 4.99
N ARG A 392 -3.77 -24.38 4.17
CA ARG A 392 -4.10 -25.69 3.56
C ARG A 392 -4.38 -26.77 4.61
N SER A 393 -3.66 -26.73 5.74
CA SER A 393 -3.89 -27.68 6.84
C SER A 393 -5.22 -27.41 7.55
N ILE A 394 -5.60 -26.14 7.73
CA ILE A 394 -6.93 -25.74 8.25
C ILE A 394 -8.01 -26.25 7.32
N ILE A 395 -7.97 -25.88 6.03
CA ILE A 395 -8.99 -26.28 5.02
C ILE A 395 -9.21 -27.79 5.03
N ARG A 396 -8.14 -28.60 5.10
CA ARG A 396 -8.22 -30.06 5.07
C ARG A 396 -8.68 -30.70 6.37
N SER A 397 -8.64 -29.95 7.48
CA SER A 397 -8.82 -30.54 8.81
C SER A 397 -10.15 -30.19 9.46
N VAL A 398 -10.80 -29.10 9.07
CA VAL A 398 -12.09 -28.68 9.64
C VAL A 398 -13.20 -28.80 8.59
N ARG A 399 -14.45 -28.72 9.04
CA ARG A 399 -15.62 -28.98 8.19
C ARG A 399 -15.95 -27.78 7.31
N ARG A 400 -16.73 -28.00 6.27
CA ARG A 400 -17.25 -26.94 5.40
C ARG A 400 -18.11 -25.90 6.14
N SER A 401 -18.81 -26.33 7.20
CA SER A 401 -19.60 -25.44 8.06
C SER A 401 -18.75 -24.58 8.99
N ASP A 402 -17.47 -24.86 9.09
CA ASP A 402 -16.55 -24.10 9.94
C ASP A 402 -15.94 -22.95 9.10
N LEU A 403 -15.73 -21.81 9.75
CA LEU A 403 -15.22 -20.61 9.11
C LEU A 403 -13.79 -20.36 9.53
N TYR A 404 -12.98 -19.84 8.63
CA TYR A 404 -11.67 -19.33 9.00
C TYR A 404 -11.37 -17.99 8.33
N THR A 405 -10.55 -17.21 9.01
CA THR A 405 -10.02 -15.95 8.51
C THR A 405 -8.56 -15.80 8.90
N ARG A 406 -7.82 -15.03 8.15
CA ARG A 406 -6.49 -14.58 8.54
C ARG A 406 -6.64 -13.44 9.53
N TYR A 407 -5.98 -13.55 10.68
CA TYR A 407 -6.12 -12.58 11.77
C TYR A 407 -4.90 -11.68 11.92
N GLY A 408 -3.71 -12.22 11.77
CA GLY A 408 -2.44 -11.50 11.90
C GLY A 408 -1.42 -11.99 10.88
N LYS A 409 -0.19 -11.44 10.95
CA LYS A 409 0.91 -11.84 10.06
C LYS A 409 1.19 -13.35 10.10
N ASN A 410 1.08 -13.95 11.26
CA ASN A 410 1.37 -15.34 11.57
C ASN A 410 0.19 -16.07 12.22
N GLN A 411 -1.05 -15.53 12.12
CA GLN A 411 -2.21 -16.02 12.85
C GLN A 411 -3.43 -16.27 11.96
N PHE A 412 -4.18 -17.32 12.30
CA PHE A 412 -5.49 -17.62 11.74
C PHE A 412 -6.51 -17.83 12.85
N LEU A 413 -7.70 -17.26 12.66
CA LEU A 413 -8.88 -17.55 13.49
C LEU A 413 -9.74 -18.57 12.78
N VAL A 414 -10.24 -19.54 13.55
CA VAL A 414 -11.17 -20.58 13.06
C VAL A 414 -12.36 -20.63 14.00
N LEU A 415 -13.57 -20.55 13.48
CA LEU A 415 -14.81 -20.76 14.20
C LEU A 415 -15.30 -22.19 13.91
N VAL A 416 -15.19 -23.05 14.89
CA VAL A 416 -15.63 -24.45 14.80
C VAL A 416 -17.03 -24.55 15.38
N THR A 417 -17.99 -24.93 14.55
CA THR A 417 -19.41 -24.98 14.89
C THR A 417 -19.87 -26.39 15.31
N SER A 418 -20.96 -26.47 16.03
CA SER A 418 -21.63 -27.74 16.42
C SER A 418 -20.69 -28.79 17.01
N THR A 419 -19.82 -28.37 17.95
CA THR A 419 -18.86 -29.26 18.62
C THR A 419 -18.62 -28.85 20.09
N ASP A 420 -18.25 -29.80 20.91
CA ASP A 420 -17.82 -29.53 22.29
C ASP A 420 -16.31 -29.21 22.35
N GLN A 421 -15.83 -28.92 23.55
CA GLN A 421 -14.42 -28.56 23.76
C GLN A 421 -13.46 -29.71 23.36
N LYS A 422 -13.87 -30.97 23.54
CA LYS A 422 -13.06 -32.13 23.16
C LYS A 422 -12.97 -32.25 21.65
N GLY A 423 -14.10 -32.14 20.95
CA GLY A 423 -14.15 -32.16 19.50
C GLY A 423 -13.37 -31.01 18.87
N CYS A 424 -13.45 -29.81 19.46
CA CYS A 424 -12.67 -28.66 19.05
C CYS A 424 -11.15 -28.93 19.17
N LYS A 425 -10.68 -29.48 20.29
CA LYS A 425 -9.27 -29.85 20.45
C LYS A 425 -8.84 -30.90 19.43
N ILE A 426 -9.65 -31.94 19.20
CA ILE A 426 -9.36 -32.97 18.19
C ILE A 426 -9.22 -32.34 16.78
N ALA A 427 -10.08 -31.38 16.44
CA ALA A 427 -9.99 -30.67 15.17
C ALA A 427 -8.68 -29.83 15.08
N ALA A 428 -8.34 -29.10 16.14
CA ALA A 428 -7.12 -28.31 16.21
C ALA A 428 -5.85 -29.18 16.15
N ASP A 429 -5.81 -30.29 16.90
CA ASP A 429 -4.69 -31.25 16.86
C ASP A 429 -4.51 -31.86 15.48
N ARG A 430 -5.62 -32.11 14.74
CA ARG A 430 -5.56 -32.58 13.37
C ARG A 430 -4.97 -31.53 12.42
N VAL A 431 -5.26 -30.24 12.61
CA VAL A 431 -4.63 -29.14 11.86
C VAL A 431 -3.12 -29.16 12.10
N CYS A 432 -2.69 -29.19 13.36
CA CYS A 432 -1.28 -29.24 13.72
C CYS A 432 -0.57 -30.48 13.14
N LYS A 433 -1.19 -31.65 13.24
CA LYS A 433 -0.66 -32.90 12.66
C LYS A 433 -0.51 -32.79 11.14
N ASN A 434 -1.50 -32.28 10.44
CA ASN A 434 -1.43 -32.09 8.98
C ASN A 434 -0.38 -31.07 8.58
N PHE A 435 -0.20 -30.02 9.35
CA PHE A 435 0.86 -29.04 9.14
C PHE A 435 2.26 -29.67 9.23
N HIS A 436 2.49 -30.56 10.22
CA HIS A 436 3.78 -31.23 10.44
C HIS A 436 4.05 -32.36 9.44
N ASN A 437 3.03 -33.03 8.92
CA ASN A 437 3.21 -34.17 8.00
C ASN A 437 3.89 -33.76 6.68
N VAL A 438 3.84 -32.49 6.29
CA VAL A 438 4.40 -31.96 5.02
C VAL A 438 5.88 -31.57 5.16
N ASN A 439 6.40 -31.40 6.39
CA ASN A 439 7.78 -30.96 6.57
C ASN A 439 8.49 -31.69 7.72
N ARG A 440 9.46 -32.55 7.39
CA ARG A 440 10.29 -33.27 8.36
C ARG A 440 11.39 -32.40 9.02
N ARG A 441 11.67 -31.20 8.51
CA ARG A 441 12.63 -30.24 9.11
C ARG A 441 11.86 -29.22 9.94
N ARG A 442 11.65 -29.54 11.23
CA ARG A 442 10.94 -28.69 12.20
C ARG A 442 11.77 -27.46 12.59
N LYS A 443 11.71 -26.39 11.77
CA LYS A 443 12.21 -25.08 12.21
C LYS A 443 11.07 -24.18 12.72
N ILE A 444 9.83 -24.47 12.35
CA ILE A 444 8.64 -23.66 12.63
C ILE A 444 7.55 -24.61 13.12
N ASP A 445 6.86 -24.21 14.17
CA ASP A 445 5.76 -24.95 14.80
C ASP A 445 4.45 -24.16 14.76
N VAL A 446 3.33 -24.80 15.11
CA VAL A 446 2.00 -24.19 15.21
C VAL A 446 1.47 -24.39 16.62
N TYR A 447 1.24 -23.29 17.27
CA TYR A 447 0.51 -23.26 18.54
C TYR A 447 -0.97 -22.94 18.30
N TYR A 448 -1.88 -23.46 19.14
CA TYR A 448 -3.28 -23.04 19.11
C TYR A 448 -3.86 -22.77 20.51
N ALA A 449 -4.77 -21.78 20.58
CA ALA A 449 -5.60 -21.53 21.74
C ALA A 449 -7.08 -21.74 21.36
N CYS A 450 -7.85 -22.44 22.19
CA CYS A 450 -9.26 -22.74 21.96
C CYS A 450 -10.11 -22.17 23.10
N ARG A 451 -11.18 -21.46 22.76
CA ARG A 451 -12.16 -20.90 23.71
C ARG A 451 -13.59 -21.16 23.21
N PRO A 452 -14.58 -21.37 24.10
CA PRO A 452 -15.98 -21.39 23.70
C PRO A 452 -16.38 -20.03 23.09
N ALA A 453 -17.20 -20.06 22.04
CA ALA A 453 -17.84 -18.85 21.52
C ALA A 453 -18.94 -18.44 22.50
N MET A 454 -18.74 -17.31 23.16
CA MET A 454 -19.66 -16.77 24.18
C MET A 454 -19.74 -15.26 24.07
N ALA A 455 -20.87 -14.69 24.48
CA ALA A 455 -20.99 -13.25 24.71
C ALA A 455 -20.00 -12.84 25.82
N VAL A 456 -19.11 -11.91 25.52
CA VAL A 456 -18.15 -11.40 26.52
C VAL A 456 -18.86 -10.34 27.35
N ASN A 457 -19.18 -10.67 28.61
CA ASN A 457 -19.58 -9.67 29.60
C ASN A 457 -18.33 -8.87 30.00
N GLY A 458 -18.40 -7.53 29.97
CA GLY A 458 -17.25 -6.63 30.12
C GLY A 458 -16.35 -6.81 31.35
N ASP A 459 -16.80 -7.51 32.40
CA ASP A 459 -16.01 -7.79 33.61
C ASP A 459 -15.02 -8.98 33.48
N SER A 460 -15.17 -9.81 32.47
CA SER A 460 -14.29 -10.98 32.27
C SER A 460 -13.01 -10.68 31.49
N LEU A 461 -12.94 -9.56 30.76
CA LEU A 461 -11.76 -9.19 29.94
C LEU A 461 -10.50 -8.94 30.78
N LYS A 462 -10.62 -8.25 31.90
CA LYS A 462 -9.48 -7.93 32.79
C LYS A 462 -8.90 -9.16 33.54
N LYS A 463 -9.72 -10.19 33.79
CA LYS A 463 -9.29 -11.38 34.51
C LYS A 463 -8.61 -12.44 33.63
N ASN A 464 -8.88 -12.42 32.32
CA ASN A 464 -8.40 -13.47 31.40
C ASN A 464 -7.07 -13.12 30.69
N MET A 465 -6.68 -11.84 30.56
CA MET A 465 -5.39 -11.49 29.96
C MET A 465 -4.19 -12.03 30.76
N GLY A 466 -4.27 -12.03 32.09
CA GLY A 466 -3.19 -12.57 32.95
C GLY A 466 -3.13 -14.11 33.04
N LYS A 467 -4.23 -14.81 32.69
CA LYS A 467 -4.25 -16.27 32.68
C LYS A 467 -3.73 -16.88 31.38
N ASN A 468 -3.94 -16.17 30.25
CA ASN A 468 -3.50 -16.68 28.94
C ASN A 468 -1.98 -16.80 28.82
N VAL A 469 -1.23 -15.84 29.37
CA VAL A 469 0.26 -15.89 29.35
C VAL A 469 0.77 -17.08 30.19
N LYS A 470 0.20 -17.32 31.39
CA LYS A 470 0.60 -18.46 32.24
C LYS A 470 0.20 -19.81 31.66
N GLU A 471 -0.93 -19.92 30.95
CA GLU A 471 -1.31 -21.17 30.28
C GLU A 471 -0.41 -21.46 29.06
N LEU A 472 0.05 -20.42 28.37
CA LEU A 472 1.03 -20.50 27.28
C LEU A 472 2.38 -21.02 27.78
N GLU A 473 2.88 -20.47 28.90
CA GLU A 473 4.12 -20.90 29.52
C GLU A 473 4.06 -22.35 30.04
N THR A 474 2.91 -22.74 30.63
CA THR A 474 2.71 -24.08 31.14
C THR A 474 2.67 -25.16 30.04
N GLN A 475 1.97 -24.85 28.92
CA GLN A 475 1.89 -25.79 27.79
C GLN A 475 3.20 -25.90 27.01
N ALA A 476 3.98 -24.80 26.93
CA ALA A 476 5.33 -24.84 26.36
C ALA A 476 6.27 -25.71 27.20
N GLN A 477 6.17 -25.60 28.53
CA GLN A 477 6.94 -26.44 29.46
C GLN A 477 6.54 -27.93 29.43
N GLU A 478 5.25 -28.26 29.36
CA GLU A 478 4.76 -29.63 29.23
C GLU A 478 5.21 -30.30 27.92
N ARG A 479 5.25 -29.56 26.82
CA ARG A 479 5.74 -30.07 25.52
C ARG A 479 7.26 -30.23 25.48
N ALA A 480 8.02 -29.32 26.10
CA ALA A 480 9.45 -29.45 26.23
C ALA A 480 9.80 -30.70 27.05
N ALA A 481 9.05 -30.96 28.13
CA ALA A 481 9.22 -32.17 28.95
C ALA A 481 8.83 -33.48 28.22
N GLN A 482 7.86 -33.46 27.30
CA GLN A 482 7.51 -34.62 26.47
C GLN A 482 8.53 -34.88 25.35
N ALA A 483 9.19 -33.84 24.82
CA ALA A 483 10.22 -34.00 23.80
C ALA A 483 11.54 -34.60 24.37
N ASP A 484 11.80 -34.40 25.63
CA ASP A 484 12.96 -35.03 26.34
C ASP A 484 12.76 -36.52 26.69
N TRP A 485 11.53 -37.04 26.58
CA TRP A 485 11.23 -38.48 26.81
C TRP A 485 11.21 -39.30 25.51
N GLU A 486 11.28 -38.69 24.33
CA GLU A 486 11.31 -39.37 23.02
C GLU A 486 12.70 -39.35 22.34
N ASN A 487 13.75 -38.88 23.01
CA ASN A 487 15.16 -39.01 22.65
C ASN A 487 15.83 -39.97 23.66
#